data_2180f2f228f730f6308511d987bd931f
#
_entry.id   2180f2f228f730f6308511d987bd931f
#
_cell.length_a   1.000
_cell.length_b   1.000
_cell.length_c   1.000
_cell.angle_alpha   90.00
_cell.angle_beta   90.00
_cell.angle_gamma   90.00
#
_symmetry.space_group_name_H-M   'P 1'
#
loop_
_entity.id
_entity.type
_entity.pdbx_description
1 polymer ?
#
loop_
_entity_poly.entity_id
_entity_poly.type
_entity_poly.pdbx_seq_one_letter_code
_entity_poly.pdbx_strand_id
1 'polypeptide(L)'
;MTSKMLSKVGTSLVRRFGTRDPFRIAGELGISVLLCEDFGSLKGMYRVIKRNRFIFLNKDLGNRMLRIVCAHELGHDRLHRKLAQANSLHEFMLYDM
;
A
#
# COMPACT_ATOMS: atom_id res chain seq x y z
N MET A 1 10.03 8.66 3.32
CA MET A 1 10.33 7.30 2.82
C MET A 1 11.00 7.38 1.46
N THR A 2 12.07 6.67 1.24
CA THR A 2 12.80 6.71 -0.02
C THR A 2 12.34 5.59 -0.97
N SER A 3 12.52 5.82 -2.27
CA SER A 3 12.23 4.81 -3.29
C SER A 3 13.03 3.54 -3.06
N LYS A 4 14.26 3.68 -2.57
CA LYS A 4 15.14 2.54 -2.28
C LYS A 4 14.58 1.64 -1.20
N MET A 5 13.99 2.22 -0.15
CA MET A 5 13.36 1.45 0.91
C MET A 5 12.14 0.69 0.39
N LEU A 6 11.31 1.34 -0.42
CA LEU A 6 10.14 0.70 -1.03
C LEU A 6 10.53 -0.43 -1.95
N SER A 7 11.61 -0.28 -2.73
CA SER A 7 12.09 -1.34 -3.62
C SER A 7 12.52 -2.58 -2.84
N LYS A 8 13.22 -2.41 -1.72
CA LYS A 8 13.63 -3.53 -0.88
C LYS A 8 12.43 -4.26 -0.30
N VAL A 9 11.44 -3.51 0.17
CA VAL A 9 10.20 -4.08 0.71
C VAL A 9 9.47 -4.88 -0.38
N GLY A 10 9.34 -4.30 -1.57
CA GLY A 10 8.70 -4.98 -2.70
C GLY A 10 9.37 -6.28 -3.07
N THR A 11 10.70 -6.30 -3.15
CA THR A 11 11.47 -7.50 -3.46
C THR A 11 11.26 -8.59 -2.40
N SER A 12 11.25 -8.20 -1.14
CA SER A 12 11.01 -9.13 -0.03
C SER A 12 9.62 -9.76 -0.12
N LEU A 13 8.60 -8.97 -0.42
CA LEU A 13 7.23 -9.47 -0.54
C LEU A 13 7.08 -10.43 -1.73
N VAL A 14 7.69 -10.12 -2.86
CA VAL A 14 7.66 -11.00 -4.03
C VAL A 14 8.28 -12.35 -3.70
N ARG A 15 9.41 -12.38 -3.02
CA ARG A 15 10.05 -13.62 -2.59
C ARG A 15 9.16 -14.42 -1.65
N ARG A 16 8.56 -13.75 -0.68
CA ARG A 16 7.74 -14.39 0.34
C ARG A 16 6.49 -15.03 -0.23
N PHE A 17 5.80 -14.33 -1.12
CA PHE A 17 4.51 -14.79 -1.65
C PHE A 17 4.57 -15.44 -3.03
N GLY A 18 5.72 -15.40 -3.69
CA GLY A 18 5.89 -16.02 -4.99
C GLY A 18 5.08 -15.39 -6.12
N THR A 19 4.68 -14.13 -5.94
CA THR A 19 3.90 -13.40 -6.94
C THR A 19 4.29 -11.94 -6.96
N ARG A 20 4.11 -11.29 -8.10
CA ARG A 20 4.31 -9.84 -8.25
C ARG A 20 3.00 -9.08 -8.26
N ASP A 21 1.87 -9.78 -8.13
CA ASP A 21 0.57 -9.12 -8.10
C ASP A 21 0.35 -8.49 -6.73
N PRO A 22 0.35 -7.15 -6.63
CA PRO A 22 0.22 -6.47 -5.35
C PRO A 22 -1.15 -6.69 -4.71
N PHE A 23 -2.19 -6.89 -5.51
CA PHE A 23 -3.53 -7.16 -4.97
C PHE A 23 -3.55 -8.52 -4.26
N ARG A 24 -2.92 -9.51 -4.85
CA ARG A 24 -2.81 -10.83 -4.24
C ARG A 24 -1.99 -10.78 -2.98
N ILE A 25 -0.87 -10.08 -3.01
CA ILE A 25 -0.02 -9.91 -1.82
C ILE A 25 -0.81 -9.23 -0.70
N ALA A 26 -1.55 -8.16 -1.02
CA ALA A 26 -2.38 -7.48 -0.03
C ALA A 26 -3.38 -8.44 0.61
N GLY A 27 -4.06 -9.23 -0.20
CA GLY A 27 -5.01 -10.23 0.31
C GLY A 27 -4.37 -11.24 1.25
N GLU A 28 -3.20 -11.75 0.88
CA GLU A 28 -2.46 -12.70 1.71
C GLU A 28 -2.01 -12.08 3.04
N LEU A 29 -1.75 -10.78 3.05
CA LEU A 29 -1.39 -10.05 4.25
C LEU A 29 -2.58 -9.63 5.11
N GLY A 30 -3.80 -9.88 4.66
CA GLY A 30 -5.00 -9.48 5.36
C GLY A 30 -5.33 -7.99 5.23
N ILE A 31 -4.87 -7.37 4.16
CA ILE A 31 -5.14 -5.96 3.89
C ILE A 31 -6.32 -5.85 2.94
N SER A 32 -7.30 -5.03 3.28
CA SER A 32 -8.44 -4.76 2.42
C SER A 32 -8.09 -3.67 1.41
N VAL A 33 -8.27 -3.98 0.12
CA VAL A 33 -8.03 -3.01 -0.95
C VAL A 33 -9.37 -2.55 -1.49
N LEU A 34 -9.61 -1.23 -1.47
CA LEU A 34 -10.87 -0.64 -1.89
C LEU A 34 -10.63 0.38 -3.00
N LEU A 35 -11.44 0.29 -4.04
CA LEU A 35 -11.43 1.29 -5.11
C LEU A 35 -12.44 2.37 -4.75
N CYS A 36 -11.99 3.63 -4.77
CA CYS A 36 -12.79 4.76 -4.30
C CYS A 36 -13.03 5.78 -5.39
N GLU A 37 -14.22 6.38 -5.35
CA GLU A 37 -14.59 7.50 -6.21
C GLU A 37 -14.19 8.82 -5.54
N ASP A 38 -14.16 9.87 -6.33
CA ASP A 38 -13.99 11.24 -5.84
C ASP A 38 -12.69 11.48 -5.06
N PHE A 39 -11.63 10.82 -5.48
CA PHE A 39 -10.31 10.99 -4.88
C PHE A 39 -9.58 12.25 -5.32
N GLY A 40 -10.11 12.98 -6.31
CA GLY A 40 -9.42 14.16 -6.87
C GLY A 40 -8.05 13.78 -7.42
N SER A 41 -7.00 14.47 -7.00
CA SER A 41 -5.63 14.19 -7.43
C SER A 41 -4.95 13.10 -6.61
N LEU A 42 -5.57 12.62 -5.57
CA LEU A 42 -5.01 11.55 -4.74
C LEU A 42 -5.08 10.22 -5.50
N LYS A 43 -3.98 9.51 -5.57
CA LYS A 43 -3.92 8.23 -6.28
C LYS A 43 -4.18 7.05 -5.35
N GLY A 44 -3.68 7.12 -4.13
CA GLY A 44 -3.90 6.06 -3.16
C GLY A 44 -3.65 6.54 -1.75
N MET A 45 -4.06 5.71 -0.79
CA MET A 45 -3.92 6.01 0.62
C MET A 45 -3.85 4.72 1.41
N TYR A 46 -2.97 4.67 2.39
CA TYR A 46 -2.90 3.55 3.33
C TYR A 46 -3.39 4.01 4.71
N ARG A 47 -4.28 3.24 5.32
CA ARG A 47 -4.78 3.56 6.66
C ARG A 47 -4.97 2.31 7.51
N VAL A 48 -4.81 2.49 8.81
CA VAL A 48 -5.18 1.49 9.80
C VAL A 48 -6.33 2.06 10.62
N ILE A 49 -7.46 1.36 10.62
CA ILE A 49 -8.66 1.76 11.34
C ILE A 49 -9.08 0.60 12.25
N LYS A 50 -9.06 0.84 13.55
CA LYS A 50 -9.42 -0.19 14.55
C LYS A 50 -8.70 -1.52 14.31
N ARG A 51 -7.38 -1.46 14.08
CA ARG A 51 -6.50 -2.61 13.81
C ARG A 51 -6.72 -3.27 12.46
N ASN A 52 -7.65 -2.79 11.66
CA ASN A 52 -7.84 -3.25 10.29
C ASN A 52 -7.03 -2.38 9.35
N ARG A 53 -6.34 -3.02 8.40
CA ARG A 53 -5.47 -2.33 7.46
C ARG A 53 -6.16 -2.20 6.11
N PHE A 54 -6.08 -1.00 5.56
CA PHE A 54 -6.75 -0.67 4.31
C PHE A 54 -5.80 0.01 3.33
N ILE A 55 -5.97 -0.34 2.06
CA ILE A 55 -5.40 0.41 0.95
C ILE A 55 -6.56 0.94 0.14
N PHE A 56 -6.64 2.26 0.02
CA PHE A 56 -7.66 2.92 -0.80
C PHE A 56 -7.00 3.37 -2.09
N LEU A 57 -7.62 3.07 -3.23
CA LEU A 57 -7.08 3.42 -4.53
C LEU A 57 -8.10 4.23 -5.32
N ASN A 58 -7.63 5.21 -6.08
CA ASN A 58 -8.48 5.98 -6.97
C ASN A 58 -8.94 5.08 -8.11
N LYS A 59 -10.23 4.81 -8.20
CA LYS A 59 -10.76 3.90 -9.21
C LYS A 59 -10.59 4.40 -10.64
N ASP A 60 -10.35 5.69 -10.83
CA ASP A 60 -10.17 6.28 -12.16
C ASP A 60 -8.79 6.03 -12.75
N LEU A 61 -7.90 5.41 -11.98
CA LEU A 61 -6.58 5.04 -12.50
C LEU A 61 -6.69 3.85 -13.44
N GLY A 62 -5.83 3.82 -14.47
CA GLY A 62 -5.73 2.65 -15.33
C GLY A 62 -5.14 1.46 -14.58
N ASN A 63 -5.29 0.26 -15.13
CA ASN A 63 -4.87 -0.98 -14.49
C ASN A 63 -3.40 -0.98 -14.07
N ARG A 64 -2.54 -0.47 -14.95
CA ARG A 64 -1.10 -0.40 -14.64
C ARG A 64 -0.84 0.49 -13.43
N MET A 65 -1.46 1.68 -13.40
CA MET A 65 -1.25 2.61 -12.30
C MET A 65 -1.86 2.08 -11.01
N LEU A 66 -2.99 1.41 -11.07
CA LEU A 66 -3.58 0.77 -9.88
C LEU A 66 -2.60 -0.20 -9.23
N ARG A 67 -1.90 -0.99 -10.03
CA ARG A 67 -0.90 -1.93 -9.53
C ARG A 67 0.29 -1.21 -8.90
N ILE A 68 0.77 -0.17 -9.58
CA ILE A 68 1.91 0.61 -9.09
C ILE A 68 1.57 1.25 -7.75
N VAL A 69 0.41 1.89 -7.65
CA VAL A 69 -0.02 2.55 -6.42
C VAL A 69 -0.27 1.53 -5.31
N CYS A 70 -0.90 0.40 -5.63
CA CYS A 70 -1.12 -0.65 -4.64
C CYS A 70 0.21 -1.18 -4.08
N ALA A 71 1.20 -1.42 -4.94
CA ALA A 71 2.52 -1.85 -4.52
C ALA A 71 3.20 -0.83 -3.61
N HIS A 72 3.04 0.46 -3.94
CA HIS A 72 3.57 1.55 -3.13
C HIS A 72 2.94 1.55 -1.73
N GLU A 73 1.63 1.39 -1.66
CA GLU A 73 0.92 1.36 -0.36
C GLU A 73 1.25 0.11 0.45
N LEU A 74 1.54 -1.01 -0.21
CA LEU A 74 2.05 -2.19 0.48
C LEU A 74 3.38 -1.90 1.17
N GLY A 75 4.23 -1.11 0.51
CA GLY A 75 5.48 -0.65 1.12
C GLY A 75 5.22 0.13 2.40
N HIS A 76 4.23 1.01 2.38
CA HIS A 76 3.83 1.77 3.57
C HIS A 76 3.33 0.84 4.68
N ASP A 77 2.56 -0.20 4.34
CA ASP A 77 2.10 -1.17 5.33
C ASP A 77 3.27 -1.83 6.05
N ARG A 78 4.27 -2.26 5.30
CA ARG A 78 5.44 -2.92 5.91
C ARG A 78 6.20 -1.99 6.84
N LEU A 79 6.37 -0.74 6.44
CA LEU A 79 7.05 0.26 7.27
C LEU A 79 6.19 0.70 8.45
N HIS A 80 4.89 0.84 8.25
CA HIS A 80 3.96 1.18 9.33
C HIS A 80 4.02 0.13 10.44
N ARG A 81 4.05 -1.14 10.11
CA ARG A 81 4.11 -2.19 11.13
C ARG A 81 5.37 -2.10 11.98
N LYS A 82 6.49 -1.76 11.36
CA LYS A 82 7.73 -1.52 12.12
C LYS A 82 7.61 -0.30 13.01
N LEU A 83 7.02 0.79 12.52
CA LEU A 83 6.85 2.03 13.28
C LEU A 83 5.83 1.84 14.41
N ALA A 84 4.78 1.06 14.19
CA ALA A 84 3.79 0.77 15.22
C ALA A 84 4.41 0.07 16.41
N GLN A 85 5.39 -0.80 16.18
CA GLN A 85 6.14 -1.46 17.25
C GLN A 85 6.95 -0.44 18.06
N ALA A 86 7.28 0.70 17.44
CA ALA A 86 8.00 1.80 18.09
C ALA A 86 7.07 2.91 18.60
N ASN A 87 5.78 2.64 18.74
CA ASN A 87 4.74 3.58 19.19
C ASN A 87 4.48 4.74 18.24
N SER A 88 4.72 4.54 16.94
CA SER A 88 4.44 5.57 15.95
C SER A 88 3.28 5.13 15.08
N LEU A 89 2.15 5.83 15.22
CA LEU A 89 0.97 5.58 14.38
C LEU A 89 0.91 6.67 13.33
N HIS A 90 1.05 6.29 12.07
CA HIS A 90 1.07 7.24 10.96
C HIS A 90 0.11 6.79 9.87
N GLU A 91 -0.48 7.77 9.22
CA GLU A 91 -1.21 7.56 7.98
C GLU A 91 -0.30 8.00 6.85
N PHE A 92 -0.23 7.18 5.82
CA PHE A 92 0.59 7.48 4.64
C PHE A 92 -0.33 7.68 3.45
N MET A 93 -0.21 8.85 2.84
CA MET A 93 -1.00 9.21 1.66
C MET A 93 -0.09 9.46 0.48
N LEU A 94 -0.52 9.03 -0.69
CA LEU A 94 0.22 9.20 -1.92
C LEU A 94 -0.53 10.15 -2.84
N TYR A 95 0.08 11.29 -3.11
CA TYR A 95 -0.38 12.29 -4.06
C TYR A 95 0.56 12.30 -5.26
N ASP A 96 0.02 12.39 -6.45
CA ASP A 96 0.79 12.63 -7.68
C ASP A 96 2.15 11.91 -7.74
N MET A 97 2.10 10.62 -7.90
CA MET A 97 3.31 9.81 -8.04
C MET A 97 4.16 10.24 -9.23
#